data_1ff34b8e6c82e1e54db429fd9ce2e3cc
#
_entry.id   1ff34b8e6c82e1e54db429fd9ce2e3cc
#
_cell.length_a   1.000
_cell.length_b   1.000
_cell.length_c   1.000
_cell.angle_alpha   90.00
_cell.angle_beta   90.00
_cell.angle_gamma   90.00
#
_symmetry.space_group_name_H-M   'P 1'
#
loop_
_entity.id
_entity.type
_entity.pdbx_description
1 polymer ?
#
loop_
_entity_poly.entity_id
_entity_poly.type
_entity_poly.pdbx_seq_one_letter_code
_entity_poly.pdbx_strand_id
1 'polypeptide(L)'
;DDIAREDPFSSFYFSNYRTKVSGLDNLGRNLSKSLSASLNYTNIISLFSWNMMVTSSWQKRNFYNSYTYDNLWSKIDPIWKNVRSNRLLALTSVEKTWSKIRLFTKATVNFNHSEQPFIQNTVEYKVKSNIFSTSLSLSWTKLSWLQIYNDATFNLSWQDNEQFKSSNS
;
A
#
# COMPACT_ATOMS: atom_id res chain seq x y z
N ASP A 1 -9.11 12.48 15.06
CA ASP A 1 -10.27 11.61 14.80
C ASP A 1 -10.91 12.06 13.49
N ASP A 2 -10.50 11.45 12.38
CA ASP A 2 -11.17 11.66 11.11
C ASP A 2 -12.50 10.89 11.12
N ILE A 3 -13.60 11.63 11.15
CA ILE A 3 -14.94 11.08 10.94
C ILE A 3 -15.05 10.89 9.42
N ALA A 4 -14.97 9.65 8.95
CA ALA A 4 -15.24 9.35 7.57
C ALA A 4 -16.71 9.72 7.29
N ARG A 5 -16.91 10.83 6.58
CA ARG A 5 -18.20 11.16 5.98
C ARG A 5 -18.40 10.26 4.76
N GLU A 6 -18.77 9.04 4.98
CA GLU A 6 -19.48 8.30 3.94
C GLU A 6 -20.93 8.70 4.05
N ASP A 7 -21.56 9.07 2.93
CA ASP A 7 -22.92 9.61 2.87
C ASP A 7 -23.88 8.78 3.73
N PRO A 8 -24.57 9.39 4.71
CA PRO A 8 -25.47 8.70 5.60
C PRO A 8 -26.81 8.39 4.90
N PHE A 9 -26.74 7.85 3.69
CA PHE A 9 -27.93 7.39 3.02
C PHE A 9 -28.23 5.95 3.45
N SER A 10 -29.29 5.76 4.21
CA SER A 10 -29.85 4.44 4.50
C SER A 10 -30.37 3.71 3.25
N SER A 11 -30.32 4.36 2.08
CA SER A 11 -30.71 3.84 0.80
C SER A 11 -29.52 3.25 0.05
N PHE A 12 -29.80 2.27 -0.80
CA PHE A 12 -28.82 1.74 -1.72
C PHE A 12 -28.76 2.56 -3.01
N TYR A 13 -27.59 2.54 -3.67
CA TYR A 13 -27.43 3.06 -5.03
C TYR A 13 -26.65 2.06 -5.91
N PHE A 14 -26.79 2.19 -7.21
CA PHE A 14 -26.01 1.40 -8.16
C PHE A 14 -24.75 2.16 -8.55
N SER A 15 -23.58 1.63 -8.22
CA SER A 15 -22.31 2.21 -8.68
C SER A 15 -22.01 1.89 -10.16
N ASN A 16 -22.59 0.80 -10.65
CA ASN A 16 -22.65 0.42 -12.06
C ASN A 16 -23.85 -0.53 -12.28
N TYR A 17 -24.07 -0.98 -13.51
CA TYR A 17 -25.22 -1.84 -13.86
C TYR A 17 -25.26 -3.21 -13.16
N ARG A 18 -24.19 -3.61 -12.46
CA ARG A 18 -24.12 -4.89 -11.72
C ARG A 18 -23.75 -4.76 -10.25
N THR A 19 -23.43 -3.56 -9.76
CA THR A 19 -22.97 -3.38 -8.40
C THR A 19 -23.92 -2.47 -7.63
N LYS A 20 -24.58 -3.05 -6.62
CA LYS A 20 -25.42 -2.36 -5.65
C LYS A 20 -24.59 -2.04 -4.41
N VAL A 21 -24.61 -0.80 -3.98
CA VAL A 21 -23.94 -0.33 -2.76
C VAL A 21 -24.99 0.15 -1.78
N SER A 22 -24.95 -0.37 -0.55
CA SER A 22 -25.80 0.12 0.55
C SER A 22 -25.04 1.20 1.33
N GLY A 23 -25.73 2.27 1.70
CA GLY A 23 -25.19 3.32 2.56
C GLY A 23 -25.08 2.87 4.02
N LEU A 24 -24.37 3.65 4.83
CA LEU A 24 -24.27 3.47 6.28
C LEU A 24 -25.41 4.22 6.97
N ASP A 25 -26.10 3.56 7.91
CA ASP A 25 -27.17 4.18 8.71
C ASP A 25 -26.61 5.20 9.73
N ASN A 26 -25.33 5.11 10.06
CA ASN A 26 -24.65 5.98 11.02
C ASN A 26 -23.25 6.35 10.54
N LEU A 27 -22.67 7.40 11.15
CA LEU A 27 -21.29 7.82 10.85
C LEU A 27 -20.27 6.77 11.27
N GLY A 28 -19.50 6.28 10.32
CA GLY A 28 -18.38 5.40 10.58
C GLY A 28 -17.23 6.14 11.30
N ARG A 29 -16.55 5.44 12.21
CA ARG A 29 -15.38 5.98 12.90
C ARG A 29 -14.12 5.28 12.41
N ASN A 30 -13.13 6.08 11.98
CA ASN A 30 -11.83 5.63 11.57
C ASN A 30 -10.76 6.29 12.44
N LEU A 31 -9.94 5.48 13.10
CA LEU A 31 -8.79 5.94 13.87
C LEU A 31 -7.52 5.44 13.18
N SER A 32 -6.67 6.36 12.75
CA SER A 32 -5.38 6.07 12.14
C SER A 32 -4.25 6.57 13.02
N LYS A 33 -3.22 5.75 13.17
CA LYS A 33 -1.96 6.09 13.84
C LYS A 33 -0.82 5.71 12.92
N SER A 34 0.21 6.56 12.84
CA SER A 34 1.41 6.25 12.06
C SER A 34 2.66 6.65 12.84
N LEU A 35 3.71 5.87 12.63
CA LEU A 35 5.05 6.15 13.11
C LEU A 35 6.00 6.07 11.92
N SER A 36 6.79 7.12 11.73
CA SER A 36 7.79 7.19 10.66
C SER A 36 9.16 7.50 11.21
N ALA A 37 10.17 6.84 10.67
CA ALA A 37 11.57 7.14 10.92
C ALA A 37 12.28 7.32 9.58
N SER A 38 13.17 8.30 9.49
CA SER A 38 13.98 8.53 8.29
C SER A 38 15.43 8.76 8.67
N LEU A 39 16.32 8.26 7.81
CA LEU A 39 17.76 8.48 7.89
C LEU A 39 18.23 9.00 6.54
N ASN A 40 18.97 10.12 6.56
CA ASN A 40 19.57 10.69 5.37
C ASN A 40 21.07 10.85 5.63
N TYR A 41 21.89 10.30 4.76
CA TYR A 41 23.33 10.43 4.81
C TYR A 41 23.84 10.91 3.45
N THR A 42 24.63 11.96 3.46
CA THR A 42 25.24 12.51 2.24
C THR A 42 26.71 12.80 2.48
N ASN A 43 27.57 12.27 1.62
CA ASN A 43 28.99 12.57 1.60
C ASN A 43 29.33 13.30 0.29
N ILE A 44 29.56 14.59 0.39
CA ILE A 44 29.82 15.48 -0.76
C ILE A 44 31.17 15.13 -1.43
N ILE A 45 32.19 14.75 -0.66
CA ILE A 45 33.51 14.44 -1.18
C ILE A 45 33.47 13.19 -2.06
N SER A 46 32.78 12.16 -1.60
CA SER A 46 32.63 10.91 -2.33
C SER A 46 31.44 10.90 -3.30
N LEU A 47 30.65 11.96 -3.36
CA LEU A 47 29.43 12.08 -4.15
C LEU A 47 28.49 10.88 -3.93
N PHE A 48 28.31 10.53 -2.66
CA PHE A 48 27.50 9.40 -2.22
C PHE A 48 26.34 9.91 -1.35
N SER A 49 25.13 9.43 -1.62
CA SER A 49 23.99 9.66 -0.73
C SER A 49 23.25 8.36 -0.46
N TRP A 50 22.74 8.25 0.73
CA TRP A 50 21.90 7.16 1.19
C TRP A 50 20.71 7.72 1.96
N ASN A 51 19.51 7.36 1.52
CA ASN A 51 18.27 7.74 2.17
C ASN A 51 17.50 6.48 2.55
N MET A 52 16.98 6.45 3.76
CA MET A 52 16.13 5.37 4.26
C MET A 52 14.92 5.95 4.96
N MET A 53 13.74 5.39 4.71
CA MET A 53 12.50 5.73 5.38
C MET A 53 11.75 4.45 5.75
N VAL A 54 11.28 4.38 6.97
CA VAL A 54 10.39 3.30 7.44
C VAL A 54 9.15 3.95 8.05
N THR A 55 8.00 3.51 7.60
CA THR A 55 6.70 3.99 8.12
C THR A 55 5.85 2.80 8.49
N SER A 56 5.39 2.77 9.73
CA SER A 56 4.39 1.81 10.21
C SER A 56 3.09 2.54 10.50
N SER A 57 1.98 2.03 10.00
CA SER A 57 0.66 2.62 10.22
C SER A 57 -0.36 1.57 10.66
N TRP A 58 -1.19 1.96 11.59
CA TRP A 58 -2.26 1.15 12.18
C TRP A 58 -3.58 1.90 12.02
N GLN A 59 -4.58 1.21 11.51
CA GLN A 59 -5.90 1.77 11.32
C GLN A 59 -6.94 0.89 12.02
N LYS A 60 -7.83 1.53 12.77
CA LYS A 60 -8.97 0.89 13.40
C LYS A 60 -10.24 1.53 12.87
N ARG A 61 -11.13 0.72 12.31
CA ARG A 61 -12.46 1.14 11.84
C ARG A 61 -13.52 0.37 12.61
N ASN A 62 -14.67 0.99 12.83
CA ASN A 62 -15.83 0.35 13.46
C ASN A 62 -16.84 -0.17 12.43
N PHE A 63 -16.56 -0.04 11.15
CA PHE A 63 -17.35 -0.59 10.06
C PHE A 63 -16.45 -1.19 8.99
N TYR A 64 -17.01 -2.06 8.19
CA TYR A 64 -16.33 -2.71 7.10
C TYR A 64 -17.30 -3.07 5.98
N ASN A 65 -16.85 -3.01 4.73
CA ASN A 65 -17.68 -3.37 3.59
C ASN A 65 -17.62 -4.89 3.35
N SER A 66 -18.77 -5.53 3.37
CA SER A 66 -18.94 -6.92 2.96
C SER A 66 -19.29 -6.98 1.49
N TYR A 67 -18.60 -7.84 0.77
CA TYR A 67 -18.81 -8.06 -0.65
C TYR A 67 -19.57 -9.38 -0.84
N THR A 68 -20.75 -9.30 -1.42
CA THR A 68 -21.53 -10.48 -1.79
C THR A 68 -21.60 -10.56 -3.31
N TYR A 69 -21.20 -11.69 -3.84
CA TYR A 69 -21.22 -11.95 -5.28
C TYR A 69 -22.28 -13.03 -5.58
N ASP A 70 -23.19 -12.70 -6.47
CA ASP A 70 -24.14 -13.62 -7.09
C ASP A 70 -23.85 -13.62 -8.61
N ASN A 71 -24.41 -14.59 -9.34
CA ASN A 71 -24.14 -14.77 -10.77
C ASN A 71 -24.41 -13.53 -11.63
N LEU A 72 -25.34 -12.67 -11.22
CA LEU A 72 -25.78 -11.49 -11.95
C LEU A 72 -25.38 -10.18 -11.29
N TRP A 73 -25.19 -10.16 -9.97
CA TRP A 73 -25.06 -8.95 -9.18
C TRP A 73 -23.93 -9.05 -8.17
N SER A 74 -23.28 -7.94 -7.93
CA SER A 74 -22.42 -7.76 -6.75
C SER A 74 -23.09 -6.76 -5.80
N LYS A 75 -23.04 -7.07 -4.51
CA LYS A 75 -23.61 -6.22 -3.45
C LYS A 75 -22.49 -5.86 -2.49
N ILE A 76 -22.43 -4.59 -2.13
CA ILE A 76 -21.53 -4.07 -1.11
C ILE A 76 -22.39 -3.56 0.04
N ASP A 77 -22.31 -4.23 1.19
CA ASP A 77 -23.02 -3.87 2.40
C ASP A 77 -22.04 -3.49 3.50
N PRO A 78 -22.18 -2.32 4.13
CA PRO A 78 -21.41 -1.97 5.31
C PRO A 78 -21.88 -2.82 6.50
N ILE A 79 -20.92 -3.39 7.21
CA ILE A 79 -21.16 -4.16 8.43
C ILE A 79 -20.47 -3.44 9.59
N TRP A 80 -21.21 -3.29 10.70
CA TRP A 80 -20.66 -2.75 11.94
C TRP A 80 -19.79 -3.80 12.62
N LYS A 81 -18.48 -3.66 12.43
CA LYS A 81 -17.48 -4.53 13.04
C LYS A 81 -16.19 -3.77 13.27
N ASN A 82 -15.62 -3.93 14.46
CA ASN A 82 -14.28 -3.38 14.73
C ASN A 82 -13.23 -4.17 13.96
N VAL A 83 -12.62 -3.52 12.99
CA VAL A 83 -11.54 -4.10 12.18
C VAL A 83 -10.25 -3.31 12.36
N ARG A 84 -9.13 -4.03 12.25
CA ARG A 84 -7.79 -3.45 12.33
C ARG A 84 -7.04 -3.80 11.05
N SER A 85 -6.36 -2.82 10.49
CA SER A 85 -5.44 -3.01 9.40
C SER A 85 -4.09 -2.42 9.77
N ASN A 86 -3.03 -3.09 9.30
CA ASN A 86 -1.66 -2.70 9.54
C ASN A 86 -0.96 -2.53 8.20
N ARG A 87 -0.06 -1.57 8.13
CA ARG A 87 0.79 -1.37 6.97
C ARG A 87 2.19 -1.01 7.41
N LEU A 88 3.19 -1.65 6.81
CA LEU A 88 4.60 -1.33 6.94
C LEU A 88 5.15 -0.98 5.57
N LEU A 89 5.73 0.20 5.45
CA LEU A 89 6.44 0.67 4.28
C LEU A 89 7.90 0.89 4.65
N ALA A 90 8.82 0.28 3.92
CA ALA A 90 10.25 0.53 4.02
C ALA A 90 10.77 0.90 2.65
N LEU A 91 11.47 2.03 2.56
CA LEU A 91 12.07 2.55 1.34
C LEU A 91 13.53 2.89 1.64
N THR A 92 14.43 2.45 0.77
CA THR A 92 15.82 2.87 0.80
C THR A 92 16.33 3.19 -0.60
N SER A 93 17.10 4.25 -0.72
CA SER A 93 17.76 4.62 -1.97
C SER A 93 19.21 4.97 -1.73
N VAL A 94 20.05 4.49 -2.61
CA VAL A 94 21.50 4.76 -2.63
C VAL A 94 21.85 5.38 -3.97
N GLU A 95 22.56 6.48 -3.92
CA GLU A 95 23.02 7.22 -5.10
C GLU A 95 24.52 7.41 -5.04
N LYS A 96 25.20 7.20 -6.15
CA LYS A 96 26.63 7.37 -6.27
C LYS A 96 27.00 7.96 -7.63
N THR A 97 27.81 9.04 -7.60
CA THR A 97 28.42 9.59 -8.80
C THR A 97 29.89 9.23 -8.85
N TRP A 98 30.30 8.60 -9.94
CA TRP A 98 31.65 8.20 -10.23
C TRP A 98 32.28 9.21 -11.18
N SER A 99 32.88 10.28 -10.65
CA SER A 99 33.30 11.44 -11.43
C SER A 99 34.36 11.10 -12.50
N LYS A 100 35.31 10.18 -12.20
CA LYS A 100 36.33 9.76 -13.14
C LYS A 100 35.79 9.14 -14.43
N ILE A 101 34.73 8.40 -14.34
CA ILE A 101 34.09 7.73 -15.47
C ILE A 101 32.77 8.37 -15.89
N ARG A 102 32.40 9.47 -15.24
CA ARG A 102 31.13 10.20 -15.47
C ARG A 102 29.90 9.29 -15.46
N LEU A 103 29.86 8.39 -14.49
CA LEU A 103 28.76 7.46 -14.27
C LEU A 103 27.97 7.89 -13.03
N PHE A 104 26.68 8.03 -13.16
CA PHE A 104 25.73 8.14 -12.05
C PHE A 104 25.00 6.82 -11.89
N THR A 105 24.90 6.35 -10.66
CA THR A 105 24.16 5.13 -10.29
C THR A 105 23.19 5.44 -9.19
N LYS A 106 21.95 4.96 -9.32
CA LYS A 106 20.92 5.03 -8.29
C LYS A 106 20.27 3.67 -8.14
N ALA A 107 20.27 3.14 -6.94
CA ALA A 107 19.55 1.93 -6.58
C ALA A 107 18.47 2.28 -5.56
N THR A 108 17.26 1.77 -5.78
CA THR A 108 16.13 1.97 -4.86
C THR A 108 15.52 0.63 -4.52
N VAL A 109 15.24 0.40 -3.24
CA VAL A 109 14.51 -0.76 -2.75
C VAL A 109 13.29 -0.28 -1.99
N ASN A 110 12.14 -0.85 -2.32
CA ASN A 110 10.87 -0.56 -1.67
C ASN A 110 10.24 -1.87 -1.23
N PHE A 111 9.82 -1.91 0.03
CA PHE A 111 9.05 -3.01 0.60
C PHE A 111 7.77 -2.46 1.22
N ASN A 112 6.64 -3.04 0.84
CA ASN A 112 5.34 -2.69 1.37
C ASN A 112 4.65 -3.97 1.84
N HIS A 113 4.39 -4.05 3.14
CA HIS A 113 3.59 -5.10 3.76
C HIS A 113 2.28 -4.50 4.24
N SER A 114 1.17 -5.14 3.94
CA SER A 114 -0.14 -4.74 4.43
C SER A 114 -0.96 -5.94 4.88
N GLU A 115 -1.62 -5.78 6.00
CA GLU A 115 -2.60 -6.72 6.52
C GLU A 115 -3.94 -6.02 6.66
N GLN A 116 -4.96 -6.59 6.05
CA GLN A 116 -6.32 -6.07 6.15
C GLN A 116 -7.34 -7.21 6.17
N PRO A 117 -8.42 -7.08 6.94
CA PRO A 117 -9.53 -8.01 6.86
C PRO A 117 -10.28 -7.79 5.55
N PHE A 118 -10.85 -8.86 5.04
CA PHE A 118 -11.71 -8.87 3.88
C PHE A 118 -12.89 -9.81 4.12
N ILE A 119 -14.11 -9.37 3.85
CA ILE A 119 -15.32 -10.17 4.03
C ILE A 119 -15.96 -10.39 2.67
N GLN A 120 -16.10 -11.64 2.30
CA GLN A 120 -16.74 -12.05 1.06
C GLN A 120 -17.74 -13.17 1.32
N ASN A 121 -18.98 -13.01 0.86
CA ASN A 121 -20.05 -13.98 1.05
C ASN A 121 -20.20 -14.44 2.51
N THR A 122 -20.17 -13.48 3.44
CA THR A 122 -20.21 -13.70 4.90
C THR A 122 -18.99 -14.38 5.53
N VAL A 123 -18.02 -14.81 4.74
CA VAL A 123 -16.77 -15.41 5.21
C VAL A 123 -15.72 -14.30 5.40
N GLU A 124 -15.07 -14.32 6.54
CA GLU A 124 -14.01 -13.38 6.87
C GLU A 124 -12.64 -13.97 6.57
N TYR A 125 -11.83 -13.19 5.88
CA TYR A 125 -10.46 -13.51 5.53
C TYR A 125 -9.53 -12.43 6.08
N LYS A 126 -8.31 -12.80 6.43
CA LYS A 126 -7.21 -11.88 6.65
C LYS A 126 -6.32 -11.92 5.41
N VAL A 127 -6.25 -10.81 4.71
CA VAL A 127 -5.44 -10.66 3.51
C VAL A 127 -4.13 -10.03 3.91
N LYS A 128 -3.03 -10.75 3.68
CA LYS A 128 -1.66 -10.26 3.82
C LYS A 128 -1.09 -10.06 2.43
N SER A 129 -0.71 -8.84 2.11
CA SER A 129 -0.10 -8.49 0.83
C SER A 129 1.31 -7.97 1.05
N ASN A 130 2.25 -8.50 0.30
CA ASN A 130 3.64 -8.08 0.31
C ASN A 130 4.04 -7.67 -1.11
N ILE A 131 4.65 -6.52 -1.22
CA ILE A 131 5.18 -6.00 -2.48
C ILE A 131 6.63 -5.62 -2.24
N PHE A 132 7.52 -6.24 -2.98
CA PHE A 132 8.92 -5.90 -3.02
C PHE A 132 9.24 -5.34 -4.40
N SER A 133 9.87 -4.17 -4.45
CA SER A 133 10.24 -3.50 -5.68
C SER A 133 11.67 -3.02 -5.57
N THR A 134 12.49 -3.30 -6.56
CA THR A 134 13.83 -2.75 -6.67
C THR A 134 14.02 -2.13 -8.04
N SER A 135 14.71 -1.00 -8.08
CA SER A 135 15.07 -0.32 -9.32
C SER A 135 16.55 0.06 -9.31
N LEU A 136 17.18 -0.06 -10.45
CA LEU A 136 18.55 0.35 -10.70
C LEU A 136 18.57 1.27 -11.91
N SER A 137 19.02 2.51 -11.71
CA SER A 137 19.18 3.52 -12.75
C SER A 137 20.67 3.79 -12.94
N LEU A 138 21.11 3.74 -14.19
CA LEU A 138 22.46 4.06 -14.61
C LEU A 138 22.40 5.19 -15.63
N SER A 139 23.21 6.22 -15.43
CA SER A 139 23.39 7.29 -16.41
C SER A 139 24.87 7.50 -16.64
N TRP A 140 25.31 7.29 -17.87
CA TRP A 140 26.70 7.42 -18.26
C TRP A 140 26.88 8.47 -19.36
N THR A 141 27.74 9.46 -19.10
CA THR A 141 27.99 10.58 -20.00
C THR A 141 29.50 10.70 -20.23
N LYS A 142 30.04 9.86 -21.10
CA LYS A 142 31.49 9.88 -21.41
C LYS A 142 31.87 11.03 -22.34
N LEU A 143 31.05 11.29 -23.32
CA LEU A 143 31.23 12.32 -24.34
C LEU A 143 30.15 13.37 -24.24
N SER A 144 30.45 14.61 -24.63
CA SER A 144 29.45 15.69 -24.57
C SER A 144 28.21 15.46 -25.45
N TRP A 145 28.36 14.62 -26.47
CA TRP A 145 27.29 14.27 -27.42
C TRP A 145 26.66 12.90 -27.19
N LEU A 146 27.20 12.08 -26.27
CA LEU A 146 26.69 10.73 -25.99
C LEU A 146 26.35 10.57 -24.52
N GLN A 147 25.09 10.34 -24.24
CA GLN A 147 24.57 9.98 -22.93
C GLN A 147 23.77 8.67 -23.02
N ILE A 148 24.10 7.72 -22.17
CA ILE A 148 23.44 6.41 -22.11
C ILE A 148 22.69 6.32 -20.80
N TYR A 149 21.40 6.03 -20.89
CA TYR A 149 20.52 5.75 -19.75
C TYR A 149 20.12 4.28 -19.77
N ASN A 150 20.14 3.69 -18.61
CA ASN A 150 19.58 2.35 -18.40
C ASN A 150 18.80 2.34 -17.08
N ASP A 151 17.53 1.94 -17.15
CA ASP A 151 16.68 1.77 -15.99
C ASP A 151 16.15 0.33 -15.98
N ALA A 152 16.43 -0.38 -14.90
CA ALA A 152 15.93 -1.72 -14.67
C ALA A 152 15.04 -1.72 -13.41
N THR A 153 13.87 -2.31 -13.50
CA THR A 153 12.93 -2.45 -12.37
C THR A 153 12.50 -3.90 -12.24
N PHE A 154 12.59 -4.41 -11.02
CA PHE A 154 12.09 -5.73 -10.65
C PHE A 154 11.01 -5.57 -9.58
N ASN A 155 9.86 -6.21 -9.79
CA ASN A 155 8.74 -6.20 -8.87
C ASN A 155 8.35 -7.65 -8.54
N LEU A 156 8.23 -7.92 -7.25
CA LEU A 156 7.72 -9.18 -6.73
C LEU A 156 6.54 -8.88 -5.80
N SER A 157 5.40 -9.49 -6.07
CA SER A 157 4.23 -9.38 -5.22
C SER A 157 3.71 -10.76 -4.86
N TRP A 158 3.37 -10.95 -3.59
CA TRP A 158 2.71 -12.17 -3.12
C TRP A 158 1.65 -11.84 -2.11
N GLN A 159 0.57 -12.58 -2.16
CA GLN A 159 -0.58 -12.40 -1.31
C GLN A 159 -0.93 -13.73 -0.66
N ASP A 160 -1.21 -13.67 0.63
CA ASP A 160 -1.68 -14.79 1.42
C ASP A 160 -3.05 -14.46 2.02
N ASN A 161 -3.98 -15.41 1.93
CA ASN A 161 -5.34 -15.26 2.40
C ASN A 161 -5.61 -16.31 3.48
N GLU A 162 -5.61 -15.89 4.74
CA GLU A 162 -5.96 -16.73 5.87
C GLU A 162 -7.46 -16.61 6.16
N GLN A 163 -8.20 -17.70 6.04
CA GLN A 163 -9.59 -17.74 6.43
C GLN A 163 -9.69 -17.81 7.96
N PHE A 164 -10.46 -16.90 8.56
CA PHE A 164 -10.78 -17.00 9.98
C PHE A 164 -11.74 -18.20 10.18
N LYS A 165 -11.28 -19.22 10.88
CA LYS A 165 -12.19 -20.24 11.39
C LYS A 165 -13.08 -19.56 12.43
N SER A 166 -14.38 -19.45 12.16
CA SER A 166 -15.36 -19.07 13.16
C SER A 166 -15.34 -20.14 14.24
N SER A 167 -14.74 -19.84 15.39
CA SER A 167 -14.93 -20.64 16.58
C SER A 167 -16.33 -20.33 17.11
N ASN A 168 -17.31 -21.05 16.65
CA ASN A 168 -18.59 -21.10 17.32
C ASN A 168 -18.37 -21.85 18.66
N SER A 169 -18.34 -21.09 19.73
CA SER A 169 -18.51 -21.55 21.10
C SER A 169 -19.79 -20.96 21.66
#